data_aea1d410985bff8c7ed8b9331625b613
#
_entry.id   aea1d410985bff8c7ed8b9331625b613
#
_cell.length_a   1.000
_cell.length_b   1.000
_cell.length_c   1.000
_cell.angle_alpha   90.00
_cell.angle_beta   90.00
_cell.angle_gamma   90.00
#
_symmetry.space_group_name_H-M   'P 1'
#
loop_
_entity.id
_entity.type
_entity.pdbx_description
1 polymer ?
#
loop_
_entity_poly.entity_id
_entity_poly.type
_entity_poly.pdbx_seq_one_letter_code
_entity_poly.pdbx_strand_id
1 'polypeptide(L)'
;MKTIKDPVQCEINVKKSQFICSLFPTKTKAESKEIIQGLNQQYSDATHNCTAYIVSDGEGFDDDGEPGGTAGKPMINVLRKNELHNVTAVVTRYFGGIKLGAGGLVRAYSKSVMEAIGQAEILEIEEYDVYTITFEYSEIKAADSEVRNNNLEVIDKGYSNRVSYDIVSKDNRDIIKIFEKYSGKIETNFKNKQFLEKNWGRATKIF
;
A
#
# COMPACT_ATOMS: atom_id res chain seq x y z
N MET A 1 10.84 1.70 3.42
CA MET A 1 10.01 0.61 2.84
C MET A 1 9.68 0.97 1.40
N LYS A 2 9.14 0.03 0.63
CA LYS A 2 8.81 0.22 -0.78
C LYS A 2 7.35 -0.18 -1.04
N THR A 3 6.73 0.40 -2.07
CA THR A 3 5.44 -0.01 -2.60
C THR A 3 5.46 0.07 -4.12
N ILE A 4 4.38 -0.31 -4.78
CA ILE A 4 4.20 -0.10 -6.21
C ILE A 4 3.29 1.10 -6.45
N LYS A 5 3.51 1.82 -7.54
CA LYS A 5 2.70 3.00 -7.90
C LYS A 5 1.35 2.62 -8.45
N ASP A 6 1.34 1.78 -9.47
CA ASP A 6 0.16 1.38 -10.23
C ASP A 6 -0.01 -0.15 -10.24
N PRO A 7 -1.22 -0.67 -10.47
CA PRO A 7 -1.43 -2.11 -10.67
C PRO A 7 -0.61 -2.65 -11.84
N VAL A 8 -0.05 -3.84 -11.63
CA VAL A 8 0.71 -4.57 -12.67
C VAL A 8 0.16 -5.96 -12.82
N GLN A 9 0.09 -6.45 -14.05
CA GLN A 9 -0.23 -7.83 -14.35
C GLN A 9 0.80 -8.43 -15.31
N CYS A 10 1.28 -9.61 -15.00
CA CYS A 10 2.17 -10.38 -15.89
C CYS A 10 1.79 -11.85 -15.93
N GLU A 11 2.22 -12.53 -16.97
CA GLU A 11 1.99 -13.95 -17.19
C GLU A 11 3.31 -14.70 -17.35
N ILE A 12 3.39 -15.88 -16.76
CA ILE A 12 4.45 -16.85 -17.03
C ILE A 12 3.85 -18.22 -17.32
N ASN A 13 4.53 -18.98 -18.14
CA ASN A 13 4.17 -20.35 -18.48
C ASN A 13 5.22 -21.34 -17.95
N VAL A 14 4.79 -22.35 -17.17
CA VAL A 14 5.67 -23.36 -16.60
C VAL A 14 5.06 -24.75 -16.85
N LYS A 15 5.72 -25.60 -17.66
CA LYS A 15 5.24 -26.94 -17.99
C LYS A 15 3.76 -26.98 -18.40
N LYS A 16 3.36 -26.13 -19.34
CA LYS A 16 2.00 -25.94 -19.83
C LYS A 16 1.00 -25.34 -18.81
N SER A 17 1.34 -25.18 -17.54
CA SER A 17 0.54 -24.39 -16.61
C SER A 17 0.79 -22.92 -16.84
N GLN A 18 -0.30 -22.12 -16.86
CA GLN A 18 -0.27 -20.67 -16.96
C GLN A 18 -0.40 -20.09 -15.55
N PHE A 19 0.39 -19.08 -15.25
CA PHE A 19 0.37 -18.32 -14.01
C PHE A 19 0.25 -16.85 -14.34
N ILE A 20 -0.84 -16.20 -13.93
CA ILE A 20 -1.09 -14.78 -14.11
C ILE A 20 -0.95 -14.11 -12.75
N CYS A 21 0.08 -13.31 -12.56
CA CYS A 21 0.26 -12.51 -11.34
C CYS A 21 -0.35 -11.12 -11.52
N SER A 22 -1.28 -10.79 -10.67
CA SER A 22 -1.87 -9.45 -10.55
C SER A 22 -1.38 -8.83 -9.24
N LEU A 23 -0.67 -7.71 -9.32
CA LEU A 23 -0.08 -6.99 -8.19
C LEU A 23 -0.74 -5.61 -8.09
N PHE A 24 -1.28 -5.27 -6.90
CA PHE A 24 -2.04 -4.04 -6.67
C PHE A 24 -1.47 -3.26 -5.49
N PRO A 25 -1.36 -1.92 -5.58
CA PRO A 25 -1.15 -1.09 -4.40
C PRO A 25 -2.41 -1.12 -3.53
N THR A 26 -2.26 -1.46 -2.24
CA THR A 26 -3.37 -1.59 -1.28
C THR A 26 -2.91 -1.16 0.10
N LYS A 27 -3.72 -0.40 0.83
CA LYS A 27 -3.33 0.15 2.14
C LYS A 27 -3.85 -0.67 3.31
N THR A 28 -4.99 -1.36 3.16
CA THR A 28 -5.68 -2.06 4.24
C THR A 28 -6.07 -3.49 3.85
N LYS A 29 -6.33 -4.33 4.87
CA LYS A 29 -6.90 -5.67 4.65
C LYS A 29 -8.26 -5.63 3.96
N ALA A 30 -9.05 -4.60 4.22
CA ALA A 30 -10.35 -4.42 3.57
C ALA A 30 -10.19 -4.24 2.06
N GLU A 31 -9.31 -3.32 1.62
CA GLU A 31 -8.98 -3.12 0.20
C GLU A 31 -8.41 -4.39 -0.44
N SER A 32 -7.49 -5.09 0.26
CA SER A 32 -6.94 -6.37 -0.22
C SER A 32 -8.04 -7.40 -0.47
N LYS A 33 -8.99 -7.51 0.46
CA LYS A 33 -10.12 -8.43 0.35
C LYS A 33 -11.03 -8.11 -0.84
N GLU A 34 -11.32 -6.84 -1.08
CA GLU A 34 -12.13 -6.40 -2.23
C GLU A 34 -11.45 -6.76 -3.56
N ILE A 35 -10.14 -6.50 -3.69
CA ILE A 35 -9.36 -6.87 -4.89
C ILE A 35 -9.35 -8.38 -5.08
N ILE A 36 -9.07 -9.15 -4.03
CA ILE A 36 -9.07 -10.63 -4.09
C ILE A 36 -10.44 -11.14 -4.54
N GLN A 37 -11.53 -10.60 -3.99
CA GLN A 37 -12.89 -11.00 -4.39
C GLN A 37 -13.17 -10.66 -5.86
N GLY A 38 -12.75 -9.49 -6.33
CA GLY A 38 -12.91 -9.09 -7.72
C GLY A 38 -12.16 -10.02 -8.68
N LEU A 39 -10.91 -10.36 -8.35
CA LEU A 39 -10.11 -11.28 -9.17
C LEU A 39 -10.63 -12.72 -9.12
N ASN A 40 -11.14 -13.20 -7.98
CA ASN A 40 -11.78 -14.51 -7.89
C ASN A 40 -13.04 -14.60 -8.76
N GLN A 41 -13.80 -13.51 -8.89
CA GLN A 41 -14.94 -13.44 -9.82
C GLN A 41 -14.50 -13.41 -11.27
N GLN A 42 -13.48 -12.59 -11.58
CA GLN A 42 -12.94 -12.44 -12.94
C GLN A 42 -12.34 -13.76 -13.46
N TYR A 43 -11.61 -14.49 -12.61
CA TYR A 43 -10.94 -15.75 -12.92
C TYR A 43 -11.61 -16.96 -12.22
N SER A 44 -12.94 -16.97 -12.21
CA SER A 44 -13.72 -18.02 -11.55
C SER A 44 -13.57 -19.41 -12.19
N ASP A 45 -13.06 -19.48 -13.42
CA ASP A 45 -12.74 -20.69 -14.17
C ASP A 45 -11.30 -21.18 -13.93
N ALA A 46 -10.49 -20.44 -13.17
CA ALA A 46 -9.13 -20.83 -12.86
C ALA A 46 -9.07 -22.06 -11.93
N THR A 47 -7.95 -22.77 -11.98
CA THR A 47 -7.73 -23.89 -11.07
C THR A 47 -7.51 -23.40 -9.64
N HIS A 48 -6.73 -22.32 -9.46
CA HIS A 48 -6.42 -21.69 -8.18
C HIS A 48 -6.19 -20.18 -8.34
N ASN A 49 -6.59 -19.41 -7.33
CA ASN A 49 -6.32 -17.98 -7.18
C ASN A 49 -5.60 -17.74 -5.84
N CYS A 50 -4.31 -18.07 -5.79
CA CYS A 50 -3.52 -17.95 -4.57
C CYS A 50 -3.18 -16.50 -4.25
N THR A 51 -3.18 -16.13 -2.96
CA THR A 51 -3.06 -14.74 -2.54
C THR A 51 -1.93 -14.50 -1.54
N ALA A 52 -1.38 -13.27 -1.54
CA ALA A 52 -0.50 -12.77 -0.49
C ALA A 52 -0.62 -11.25 -0.41
N TYR A 53 -0.63 -10.69 0.80
CA TYR A 53 -0.66 -9.24 0.99
C TYR A 53 0.17 -8.82 2.20
N ILE A 54 0.72 -7.61 2.15
CA ILE A 54 1.37 -6.90 3.25
C ILE A 54 0.85 -5.46 3.23
N VAL A 55 0.07 -5.09 4.24
CA VAL A 55 -0.65 -3.80 4.32
C VAL A 55 -0.47 -3.18 5.70
N SER A 56 -0.94 -1.94 5.89
CA SER A 56 -0.72 -1.18 7.13
C SER A 56 -1.29 -1.85 8.39
N ASP A 57 -2.40 -2.59 8.27
CA ASP A 57 -3.10 -3.27 9.37
C ASP A 57 -2.82 -4.78 9.44
N GLY A 58 -1.81 -5.27 8.69
CA GLY A 58 -1.26 -6.62 8.80
C GLY A 58 -0.90 -7.28 7.48
N GLU A 59 -0.68 -8.57 7.53
CA GLU A 59 -0.30 -9.39 6.39
C GLU A 59 -1.06 -10.72 6.39
N GLY A 60 -1.10 -11.37 5.23
CA GLY A 60 -1.73 -12.69 5.08
C GLY A 60 -1.44 -13.33 3.74
N PHE A 61 -1.77 -14.60 3.64
CA PHE A 61 -1.66 -15.37 2.42
C PHE A 61 -2.65 -16.55 2.42
N ASP A 62 -2.97 -17.05 1.22
CA ASP A 62 -3.81 -18.23 1.02
C ASP A 62 -3.29 -19.05 -0.16
N ASP A 63 -3.28 -20.37 0.00
CA ASP A 63 -2.86 -21.33 -1.05
C ASP A 63 -4.02 -21.72 -1.98
N ASP A 64 -5.27 -21.34 -1.69
CA ASP A 64 -6.49 -21.62 -2.48
C ASP A 64 -6.55 -23.05 -3.04
N GLY A 65 -6.33 -24.05 -2.16
CA GLY A 65 -6.38 -25.47 -2.52
C GLY A 65 -5.13 -26.05 -3.18
N GLU A 66 -4.08 -25.28 -3.42
CA GLU A 66 -2.75 -25.83 -3.71
C GLU A 66 -2.19 -26.57 -2.48
N PRO A 67 -1.25 -27.48 -2.62
CA PRO A 67 -0.62 -28.14 -1.47
C PRO A 67 -0.06 -27.10 -0.48
N GLY A 68 -0.38 -27.28 0.82
CA GLY A 68 -0.12 -26.29 1.86
C GLY A 68 1.32 -25.75 1.86
N GLY A 69 1.45 -24.41 1.83
CA GLY A 69 2.72 -23.70 1.81
C GLY A 69 3.46 -23.67 0.48
N THR A 70 2.82 -24.10 -0.62
CA THR A 70 3.49 -24.12 -1.94
C THR A 70 3.17 -22.94 -2.84
N ALA A 71 2.22 -22.09 -2.46
CA ALA A 71 1.78 -20.92 -3.23
C ALA A 71 1.83 -19.64 -2.42
N GLY A 72 0.89 -19.37 -1.54
CA GLY A 72 0.75 -18.12 -0.81
C GLY A 72 1.96 -17.79 0.07
N LYS A 73 2.50 -18.79 0.80
CA LYS A 73 3.71 -18.62 1.60
C LYS A 73 4.96 -18.26 0.78
N PRO A 74 5.29 -18.88 -0.35
CA PRO A 74 6.31 -18.40 -1.28
C PRO A 74 6.07 -16.98 -1.79
N MET A 75 4.83 -16.64 -2.12
CA MET A 75 4.47 -15.30 -2.62
C MET A 75 4.77 -14.21 -1.57
N ILE A 76 4.27 -14.37 -0.34
CA ILE A 76 4.50 -13.36 0.71
C ILE A 76 6.00 -13.23 1.06
N ASN A 77 6.76 -14.32 0.98
CA ASN A 77 8.20 -14.28 1.19
C ASN A 77 8.93 -13.47 0.11
N VAL A 78 8.44 -13.49 -1.14
CA VAL A 78 8.96 -12.62 -2.21
C VAL A 78 8.66 -11.15 -1.92
N LEU A 79 7.44 -10.82 -1.50
CA LEU A 79 7.07 -9.44 -1.11
C LEU A 79 7.98 -8.93 0.01
N ARG A 80 8.15 -9.72 1.07
CA ARG A 80 9.03 -9.38 2.22
C ARG A 80 10.48 -9.17 1.81
N LYS A 81 11.06 -10.06 0.98
CA LYS A 81 12.45 -9.96 0.52
C LYS A 81 12.71 -8.73 -0.34
N ASN A 82 11.67 -8.22 -1.03
CA ASN A 82 11.74 -6.99 -1.81
C ASN A 82 11.34 -5.75 -1.01
N GLU A 83 11.10 -5.90 0.31
CA GLU A 83 10.71 -4.83 1.24
C GLU A 83 9.41 -4.12 0.80
N LEU A 84 8.53 -4.85 0.08
CA LEU A 84 7.27 -4.32 -0.39
C LEU A 84 6.22 -4.30 0.72
N HIS A 85 5.59 -3.16 0.89
CA HIS A 85 4.49 -2.89 1.80
C HIS A 85 3.35 -2.21 1.03
N ASN A 86 2.15 -2.23 1.60
CA ASN A 86 0.96 -1.68 0.97
C ASN A 86 0.69 -2.30 -0.41
N VAL A 87 0.76 -3.64 -0.48
CA VAL A 87 0.63 -4.40 -1.72
C VAL A 87 -0.15 -5.68 -1.52
N THR A 88 -0.97 -6.02 -2.52
CA THR A 88 -1.66 -7.32 -2.65
C THR A 88 -1.24 -7.99 -3.93
N ALA A 89 -0.85 -9.25 -3.85
CA ALA A 89 -0.54 -10.13 -4.98
C ALA A 89 -1.57 -11.24 -5.07
N VAL A 90 -2.13 -11.46 -6.25
CA VAL A 90 -2.96 -12.64 -6.58
C VAL A 90 -2.31 -13.35 -7.76
N VAL A 91 -2.04 -14.64 -7.60
CA VAL A 91 -1.56 -15.48 -8.69
C VAL A 91 -2.63 -16.48 -9.07
N THR A 92 -3.22 -16.23 -10.23
CA THR A 92 -4.20 -17.10 -10.89
C THR A 92 -3.48 -18.19 -11.66
N ARG A 93 -3.81 -19.45 -11.42
CA ARG A 93 -3.22 -20.58 -12.10
C ARG A 93 -4.25 -21.36 -12.88
N TYR A 94 -3.90 -21.67 -14.14
CA TYR A 94 -4.56 -22.68 -14.98
C TYR A 94 -3.65 -23.90 -15.11
N PHE A 95 -4.11 -25.07 -14.66
CA PHE A 95 -3.35 -26.31 -14.72
C PHE A 95 -3.18 -26.82 -16.17
N GLY A 96 -1.94 -27.05 -16.59
CA GLY A 96 -1.60 -27.49 -17.96
C GLY A 96 -1.47 -28.99 -18.15
N GLY A 97 -2.02 -29.83 -17.26
CA GLY A 97 -1.98 -31.29 -17.37
C GLY A 97 -0.68 -31.95 -16.89
N ILE A 98 0.38 -31.18 -16.57
CA ILE A 98 1.66 -31.69 -16.06
C ILE A 98 1.89 -31.25 -14.63
N LYS A 99 1.98 -32.18 -13.69
CA LYS A 99 2.25 -31.89 -12.28
C LYS A 99 3.65 -31.29 -12.09
N LEU A 100 3.74 -30.16 -11.39
CA LEU A 100 4.99 -29.47 -11.07
C LEU A 100 5.72 -30.07 -9.85
N GLY A 101 4.97 -30.70 -8.95
CA GLY A 101 5.43 -31.09 -7.62
C GLY A 101 5.62 -29.89 -6.69
N ALA A 102 5.72 -30.11 -5.38
CA ALA A 102 5.80 -29.04 -4.36
C ALA A 102 6.92 -28.03 -4.66
N GLY A 103 8.15 -28.50 -4.90
CA GLY A 103 9.28 -27.61 -5.23
C GLY A 103 9.13 -26.87 -6.56
N GLY A 104 8.38 -27.43 -7.53
CA GLY A 104 8.04 -26.78 -8.80
C GLY A 104 7.02 -25.65 -8.60
N LEU A 105 5.99 -25.89 -7.75
CA LEU A 105 4.99 -24.89 -7.38
C LEU A 105 5.63 -23.70 -6.66
N VAL A 106 6.41 -23.96 -5.62
CA VAL A 106 7.13 -22.89 -4.88
C VAL A 106 7.92 -21.99 -5.81
N ARG A 107 8.66 -22.58 -6.77
CA ARG A 107 9.43 -21.80 -7.76
C ARG A 107 8.53 -21.03 -8.73
N ALA A 108 7.44 -21.63 -9.20
CA ALA A 108 6.53 -20.99 -10.16
C ALA A 108 5.82 -19.79 -9.53
N TYR A 109 5.23 -19.95 -8.34
CA TYR A 109 4.56 -18.86 -7.62
C TYR A 109 5.53 -17.72 -7.25
N SER A 110 6.71 -18.06 -6.70
CA SER A 110 7.75 -17.07 -6.42
C SER A 110 8.19 -16.30 -7.67
N LYS A 111 8.44 -17.04 -8.78
CA LYS A 111 8.85 -16.42 -10.04
C LYS A 111 7.78 -15.50 -10.60
N SER A 112 6.51 -15.91 -10.54
CA SER A 112 5.38 -15.12 -11.02
C SER A 112 5.29 -13.75 -10.33
N VAL A 113 5.42 -13.73 -8.99
CA VAL A 113 5.45 -12.46 -8.22
C VAL A 113 6.70 -11.65 -8.54
N MET A 114 7.87 -12.27 -8.67
CA MET A 114 9.12 -11.55 -9.01
C MET A 114 9.04 -10.88 -10.38
N GLU A 115 8.46 -11.55 -11.40
CA GLU A 115 8.27 -10.97 -12.73
C GLU A 115 7.33 -9.75 -12.68
N ALA A 116 6.24 -9.83 -11.90
CA ALA A 116 5.34 -8.69 -11.70
C ALA A 116 6.05 -7.51 -11.03
N ILE A 117 6.85 -7.77 -9.98
CA ILE A 117 7.66 -6.73 -9.31
C ILE A 117 8.65 -6.10 -10.29
N GLY A 118 9.28 -6.91 -11.16
CA GLY A 118 10.22 -6.42 -12.18
C GLY A 118 9.60 -5.47 -13.22
N GLN A 119 8.28 -5.53 -13.40
CA GLN A 119 7.54 -4.64 -14.32
C GLN A 119 6.90 -3.44 -13.59
N ALA A 120 6.87 -3.45 -12.26
CA ALA A 120 6.25 -2.40 -11.46
C ALA A 120 7.16 -1.17 -11.31
N GLU A 121 6.55 0.03 -11.33
CA GLU A 121 7.21 1.25 -10.86
C GLU A 121 7.23 1.23 -9.32
N ILE A 122 8.43 1.12 -8.74
CA ILE A 122 8.63 1.03 -7.30
C ILE A 122 8.76 2.41 -6.69
N LEU A 123 7.97 2.70 -5.65
CA LEU A 123 8.04 3.92 -4.84
C LEU A 123 8.70 3.63 -3.50
N GLU A 124 9.57 4.53 -3.03
CA GLU A 124 10.03 4.52 -1.64
C GLU A 124 9.00 5.21 -0.76
N ILE A 125 8.58 4.55 0.33
CA ILE A 125 7.63 5.06 1.31
C ILE A 125 8.25 5.10 2.71
N GLU A 126 7.83 6.09 3.49
CA GLU A 126 8.17 6.24 4.91
C GLU A 126 6.90 6.36 5.74
N GLU A 127 6.95 5.91 6.99
CA GLU A 127 5.86 6.06 7.95
C GLU A 127 5.93 7.44 8.59
N TYR A 128 4.82 8.15 8.59
CA TYR A 128 4.67 9.47 9.21
C TYR A 128 3.54 9.46 10.24
N ASP A 129 3.74 10.16 11.33
CA ASP A 129 2.69 10.50 12.27
C ASP A 129 1.82 11.60 11.66
N VAL A 130 0.53 11.33 11.52
CA VAL A 130 -0.47 12.27 11.01
C VAL A 130 -1.18 12.93 12.19
N TYR A 131 -1.26 14.26 12.15
CA TYR A 131 -1.99 15.06 13.10
C TYR A 131 -3.11 15.81 12.41
N THR A 132 -4.29 15.86 13.03
CA THR A 132 -5.37 16.75 12.61
C THR A 132 -5.30 18.04 13.41
N ILE A 133 -5.18 19.20 12.74
CA ILE A 133 -5.41 20.50 13.33
C ILE A 133 -6.81 21.00 12.95
N THR A 134 -7.56 21.50 13.92
CA THR A 134 -8.93 22.01 13.74
C THR A 134 -9.04 23.43 14.27
N PHE A 135 -9.62 24.36 13.48
CA PHE A 135 -9.65 25.77 13.78
C PHE A 135 -10.80 26.49 13.06
N GLU A 136 -11.09 27.73 13.50
CA GLU A 136 -12.08 28.58 12.87
C GLU A 136 -11.57 29.17 11.55
N TYR A 137 -12.46 29.53 10.63
CA TYR A 137 -12.12 30.11 9.31
C TYR A 137 -11.23 31.36 9.40
N SER A 138 -11.36 32.15 10.48
CA SER A 138 -10.52 33.33 10.77
C SER A 138 -9.03 32.99 10.95
N GLU A 139 -8.72 31.76 11.37
CA GLU A 139 -7.36 31.31 11.67
C GLU A 139 -6.64 30.65 10.48
N ILE A 140 -7.28 30.55 9.31
CA ILE A 140 -6.69 29.92 8.10
C ILE A 140 -5.31 30.50 7.79
N LYS A 141 -5.16 31.84 7.80
CA LYS A 141 -3.90 32.51 7.49
C LYS A 141 -2.80 32.15 8.48
N ALA A 142 -3.14 32.03 9.77
CA ALA A 142 -2.20 31.64 10.81
C ALA A 142 -1.78 30.18 10.64
N ALA A 143 -2.73 29.27 10.42
CA ALA A 143 -2.45 27.86 10.18
C ALA A 143 -1.58 27.64 8.93
N ASP A 144 -1.92 28.26 7.80
CA ASP A 144 -1.13 28.19 6.57
C ASP A 144 0.29 28.76 6.73
N SER A 145 0.45 29.81 7.55
CA SER A 145 1.76 30.38 7.86
C SER A 145 2.63 29.42 8.66
N GLU A 146 2.07 28.76 9.69
CA GLU A 146 2.81 27.79 10.49
C GLU A 146 3.16 26.53 9.69
N VAL A 147 2.24 26.04 8.86
CA VAL A 147 2.50 24.94 7.95
C VAL A 147 3.73 25.23 7.07
N ARG A 148 3.77 26.43 6.43
CA ARG A 148 4.89 26.82 5.58
C ARG A 148 6.20 27.04 6.36
N ASN A 149 6.14 27.77 7.48
CA ASN A 149 7.33 28.15 8.24
C ASN A 149 8.01 26.95 8.92
N ASN A 150 7.26 25.90 9.20
CA ASN A 150 7.74 24.70 9.88
C ASN A 150 7.94 23.50 8.93
N ASN A 151 7.88 23.70 7.60
CA ASN A 151 8.04 22.64 6.61
C ASN A 151 7.08 21.46 6.84
N LEU A 152 5.85 21.76 7.26
CA LEU A 152 4.80 20.78 7.40
C LEU A 152 4.10 20.58 6.06
N GLU A 153 3.60 19.37 5.83
CA GLU A 153 2.80 19.06 4.65
C GLU A 153 1.35 18.79 5.02
N VAL A 154 0.43 19.37 4.26
CA VAL A 154 -1.01 19.10 4.39
C VAL A 154 -1.37 17.97 3.45
N ILE A 155 -1.87 16.87 4.00
CA ILE A 155 -2.26 15.67 3.23
C ILE A 155 -3.76 15.64 2.91
N ASP A 156 -4.58 16.31 3.74
CA ASP A 156 -6.02 16.44 3.53
C ASP A 156 -6.54 17.73 4.16
N LYS A 157 -7.65 18.26 3.62
CA LYS A 157 -8.34 19.45 4.13
C LYS A 157 -9.84 19.20 4.18
N GLY A 158 -10.43 19.40 5.36
CA GLY A 158 -11.87 19.39 5.57
C GLY A 158 -12.44 20.79 5.83
N TYR A 159 -13.60 21.06 5.26
CA TYR A 159 -14.32 22.32 5.42
C TYR A 159 -15.76 22.01 5.84
N SER A 160 -16.09 22.32 7.10
CA SER A 160 -17.43 22.15 7.66
C SER A 160 -17.76 23.37 8.53
N ASN A 161 -18.34 23.19 9.71
CA ASN A 161 -18.50 24.28 10.68
C ASN A 161 -17.15 24.87 11.13
N ARG A 162 -16.10 24.05 11.12
CA ARG A 162 -14.70 24.43 11.35
C ARG A 162 -13.83 23.87 10.23
N VAL A 163 -12.65 24.41 10.06
CA VAL A 163 -11.65 23.93 9.11
C VAL A 163 -10.78 22.87 9.80
N SER A 164 -10.46 21.79 9.09
CA SER A 164 -9.51 20.77 9.56
C SER A 164 -8.44 20.51 8.50
N TYR A 165 -7.19 20.41 8.94
CA TYR A 165 -6.09 19.94 8.09
C TYR A 165 -5.48 18.70 8.73
N ASP A 166 -5.28 17.67 7.93
CA ASP A 166 -4.40 16.56 8.28
C ASP A 166 -2.99 16.91 7.82
N ILE A 167 -2.07 16.94 8.75
CA ILE A 167 -0.70 17.41 8.54
C ILE A 167 0.34 16.39 9.01
N VAL A 168 1.49 16.41 8.36
CA VAL A 168 2.68 15.62 8.73
C VAL A 168 3.92 16.51 8.80
N SER A 169 4.91 16.09 9.60
CA SER A 169 6.22 16.72 9.64
C SER A 169 7.25 15.86 8.93
N LYS A 170 7.87 16.37 7.88
CA LYS A 170 8.96 15.68 7.18
C LYS A 170 10.27 15.62 7.98
N ASP A 171 10.45 16.56 8.88
CA ASP A 171 11.68 16.70 9.68
C ASP A 171 11.49 16.17 11.11
N ASN A 172 10.44 15.36 11.35
CA ASN A 172 10.05 14.84 12.67
C ASN A 172 9.89 15.94 13.75
N ARG A 173 9.44 17.13 13.35
CA ARG A 173 9.17 18.22 14.30
C ARG A 173 7.93 17.90 15.13
N ASP A 174 7.94 18.32 16.36
CA ASP A 174 6.80 18.21 17.27
C ASP A 174 5.68 19.16 16.83
N ILE A 175 4.69 18.61 16.12
CA ILE A 175 3.54 19.35 15.60
C ILE A 175 2.71 19.95 16.74
N ILE A 176 2.55 19.23 17.85
CA ILE A 176 1.79 19.74 19.01
C ILE A 176 2.44 21.01 19.53
N LYS A 177 3.78 21.00 19.70
CA LYS A 177 4.54 22.15 20.18
C LYS A 177 4.50 23.35 19.23
N ILE A 178 4.48 23.11 17.92
CA ILE A 178 4.36 24.17 16.91
C ILE A 178 3.06 24.95 17.07
N PHE A 179 1.95 24.25 17.37
CA PHE A 179 0.63 24.86 17.49
C PHE A 179 0.24 25.25 18.93
N GLU A 180 1.06 24.92 19.93
CA GLU A 180 0.81 25.22 21.34
C GLU A 180 0.53 26.74 21.61
N LYS A 181 1.25 27.61 20.88
CA LYS A 181 1.05 29.08 20.98
C LYS A 181 -0.31 29.56 20.49
N TYR A 182 -1.08 28.73 19.80
CA TYR A 182 -2.45 28.98 19.36
C TYR A 182 -3.48 28.23 20.22
N SER A 183 -3.11 27.86 21.45
CA SER A 183 -4.01 27.19 22.40
C SER A 183 -5.34 27.94 22.53
N GLY A 184 -6.45 27.21 22.42
CA GLY A 184 -7.81 27.77 22.39
C GLY A 184 -8.28 28.27 21.01
N LYS A 185 -7.41 28.36 20.00
CA LYS A 185 -7.76 28.77 18.64
C LYS A 185 -7.54 27.62 17.63
N ILE A 186 -6.45 26.88 17.77
CA ILE A 186 -6.11 25.72 16.95
C ILE A 186 -5.99 24.51 17.86
N GLU A 187 -6.83 23.53 17.66
CA GLU A 187 -6.77 22.23 18.35
C GLU A 187 -5.90 21.27 17.53
N THR A 188 -4.98 20.58 18.19
CA THR A 188 -4.06 19.63 17.55
C THR A 188 -4.21 18.26 18.17
N ASN A 189 -4.55 17.26 17.37
CA ASN A 189 -4.74 15.88 17.81
C ASN A 189 -3.97 14.91 16.92
N PHE A 190 -3.30 13.93 17.54
CA PHE A 190 -2.75 12.80 16.80
C PHE A 190 -3.91 12.02 16.16
N LYS A 191 -3.80 11.72 14.87
CA LYS A 191 -4.81 10.98 14.11
C LYS A 191 -4.44 9.50 13.98
N ASN A 192 -3.34 9.24 13.28
CA ASN A 192 -2.84 7.89 13.01
C ASN A 192 -1.43 7.96 12.41
N LYS A 193 -0.88 6.80 12.05
CA LYS A 193 0.32 6.68 11.22
C LYS A 193 -0.08 6.38 9.79
N GLN A 194 0.64 6.95 8.81
CA GLN A 194 0.44 6.67 7.39
C GLN A 194 1.77 6.50 6.67
N PHE A 195 1.77 5.62 5.67
CA PHE A 195 2.89 5.50 4.74
C PHE A 195 2.68 6.46 3.58
N LEU A 196 3.63 7.36 3.39
CA LEU A 196 3.64 8.33 2.30
C LEU A 196 4.91 8.13 1.45
N GLU A 197 4.84 8.52 0.17
CA GLU A 197 6.01 8.51 -0.70
C GLU A 197 7.10 9.42 -0.14
N LYS A 198 8.35 8.96 -0.09
CA LYS A 198 9.49 9.69 0.51
C LYS A 198 9.72 11.07 -0.13
N ASN A 199 9.41 11.20 -1.41
CA ASN A 199 9.51 12.46 -2.17
C ASN A 199 8.16 13.18 -2.36
N TRP A 200 7.11 12.74 -1.65
CA TRP A 200 5.80 13.36 -1.68
C TRP A 200 5.89 14.86 -1.36
N GLY A 201 5.22 15.71 -2.15
CA GLY A 201 5.30 17.17 -2.03
C GLY A 201 6.42 17.86 -2.82
N ARG A 202 7.38 17.13 -3.41
CA ARG A 202 8.33 17.71 -4.38
C ARG A 202 7.80 17.73 -5.81
N ALA A 203 6.83 16.89 -6.15
CA ALA A 203 6.29 16.73 -7.49
C ALA A 203 5.09 17.65 -7.82
N THR A 204 4.59 18.45 -6.87
CA THR A 204 3.44 19.35 -7.10
C THR A 204 3.87 20.79 -7.38
N LYS A 205 5.09 21.02 -7.86
CA LYS A 205 5.52 22.28 -8.47
C LYS A 205 5.90 22.05 -9.93
N ILE A 206 4.96 21.56 -10.71
CA ILE A 206 4.99 21.71 -12.16
C ILE A 206 3.64 22.31 -12.56
N PHE A 207 3.67 23.66 -12.67
CA PHE A 207 2.67 24.59 -13.21
C PHE A 207 1.43 24.88 -12.39
#